data_d28bf5b0144387f51ec0549d7f40ecb2
#
_entry.id   d28bf5b0144387f51ec0549d7f40ecb2
#
_cell.length_a   1.000
_cell.length_b   1.000
_cell.length_c   1.000
_cell.angle_alpha   90.00
_cell.angle_beta   90.00
_cell.angle_gamma   90.00
#
_symmetry.space_group_name_H-M   'P 1'
#
loop_
_entity.id
_entity.type
_entity.pdbx_description
1 polymer ?
#
loop_
_entity_poly.entity_id
_entity_poly.type
_entity_poly.pdbx_seq_one_letter_code
_entity_poly.pdbx_strand_id
1 'polypeptide(L)'
;MKLIVRAFLTSVICLIVIATALGRNPGAQPGATVAGVYDNFTVGKQSGDLEGMRVVIVQAGGGYYAIVQIAQGGAEDPKPEFVPATVKGLTVSFSVGDEKFTGAVTATGLRLKNSAGESQVLKRKPCSSYFK
;
A
#
# COMPACT_ATOMS: atom_id res chain seq x y z
N MET A 1 -61.73 19.16 -5.56
CA MET A 1 -60.74 19.33 -4.45
C MET A 1 -60.12 18.05 -3.94
N LYS A 2 -60.83 16.92 -3.82
CA LYS A 2 -60.29 15.62 -3.34
C LYS A 2 -59.27 14.92 -4.31
N LEU A 3 -59.41 15.15 -5.62
CA LEU A 3 -58.52 14.53 -6.63
C LEU A 3 -57.14 15.19 -6.69
N ILE A 4 -57.09 16.51 -6.52
CA ILE A 4 -55.82 17.29 -6.57
C ILE A 4 -54.95 16.98 -5.36
N VAL A 5 -55.53 16.77 -4.18
CA VAL A 5 -54.80 16.45 -2.95
C VAL A 5 -54.15 15.09 -3.04
N ARG A 6 -54.78 14.10 -3.69
CA ARG A 6 -54.21 12.76 -3.89
C ARG A 6 -53.04 12.75 -4.85
N ALA A 7 -53.08 13.55 -5.92
CA ALA A 7 -51.99 13.67 -6.87
C ALA A 7 -50.72 14.31 -6.24
N PHE A 8 -50.92 15.30 -5.38
CA PHE A 8 -49.81 15.94 -4.66
C PHE A 8 -49.15 15.02 -3.64
N LEU A 9 -49.94 14.22 -2.93
CA LEU A 9 -49.41 13.30 -1.91
C LEU A 9 -48.57 12.17 -2.53
N THR A 10 -48.97 11.65 -3.67
CA THR A 10 -48.22 10.60 -4.39
C THR A 10 -46.89 11.15 -4.99
N SER A 11 -46.91 12.41 -5.47
CA SER A 11 -45.69 13.03 -6.02
C SER A 11 -44.62 13.30 -4.94
N VAL A 12 -45.04 13.72 -3.74
CA VAL A 12 -44.12 13.97 -2.62
C VAL A 12 -43.50 12.67 -2.09
N ILE A 13 -44.26 11.59 -2.03
CA ILE A 13 -43.76 10.29 -1.58
C ILE A 13 -42.72 9.71 -2.57
N CYS A 14 -42.92 9.86 -3.89
CA CYS A 14 -41.93 9.46 -4.89
C CYS A 14 -40.63 10.24 -4.80
N LEU A 15 -40.66 11.54 -4.50
CA LEU A 15 -39.47 12.36 -4.34
C LEU A 15 -38.65 12.00 -3.11
N ILE A 16 -39.29 11.62 -2.01
CA ILE A 16 -38.58 11.17 -0.77
C ILE A 16 -37.89 9.84 -0.96
N VAL A 17 -38.49 8.91 -1.73
CA VAL A 17 -37.86 7.58 -1.97
C VAL A 17 -36.63 7.69 -2.86
N ILE A 18 -36.58 8.63 -3.81
CA ILE A 18 -35.40 8.83 -4.67
C ILE A 18 -34.23 9.46 -3.90
N ALA A 19 -34.50 10.33 -2.93
CA ALA A 19 -33.45 10.97 -2.13
C ALA A 19 -32.69 9.98 -1.21
N THR A 20 -33.32 8.88 -0.79
CA THR A 20 -32.68 7.87 0.05
C THR A 20 -31.83 6.86 -0.72
N ALA A 21 -31.99 6.75 -2.04
CA ALA A 21 -31.20 5.85 -2.88
C ALA A 21 -29.81 6.43 -3.26
N LEU A 22 -29.61 7.74 -3.16
CA LEU A 22 -28.34 8.40 -3.48
C LEU A 22 -27.35 8.47 -2.32
N GLY A 23 -27.75 8.03 -1.12
CA GLY A 23 -26.92 8.07 0.10
C GLY A 23 -26.14 6.81 0.42
N ARG A 24 -26.17 5.77 -0.41
CA ARG A 24 -25.26 4.66 -0.26
C ARG A 24 -23.96 5.00 -0.96
N ASN A 25 -23.03 5.60 -0.23
CA ASN A 25 -21.63 5.50 -0.59
C ASN A 25 -21.34 4.01 -0.77
N PRO A 26 -20.99 3.52 -1.99
CA PRO A 26 -20.44 2.20 -2.13
C PRO A 26 -19.26 2.20 -1.18
N GLY A 27 -19.30 1.32 -0.17
CA GLY A 27 -18.28 1.26 0.87
C GLY A 27 -16.93 1.41 0.22
N ALA A 28 -16.16 2.41 0.63
CA ALA A 28 -14.81 2.58 0.14
C ALA A 28 -14.14 1.23 0.29
N GLN A 29 -13.86 0.56 -0.83
CA GLN A 29 -12.97 -0.59 -0.81
C GLN A 29 -11.75 -0.12 -0.03
N PRO A 30 -11.25 -0.89 0.97
CA PRO A 30 -10.04 -0.50 1.66
C PRO A 30 -9.01 -0.25 0.58
N GLY A 31 -8.76 1.02 0.27
CA GLY A 31 -7.78 1.42 -0.74
C GLY A 31 -6.46 0.76 -0.35
N ALA A 32 -5.73 0.22 -1.30
CA ALA A 32 -4.44 -0.37 -1.03
C ALA A 32 -3.62 0.63 -0.22
N THR A 33 -3.41 0.34 1.07
CA THR A 33 -2.61 1.21 1.92
C THR A 33 -1.15 1.03 1.53
N VAL A 34 -0.40 2.12 1.43
CA VAL A 34 1.04 2.07 1.13
C VAL A 34 1.81 1.49 2.31
N ALA A 35 1.36 1.74 3.55
CA ALA A 35 1.95 1.17 4.74
C ALA A 35 1.82 -0.37 4.73
N GLY A 36 2.90 -1.05 5.07
CA GLY A 36 2.94 -2.51 5.07
C GLY A 36 4.34 -3.07 4.95
N VAL A 37 4.43 -4.40 4.96
CA VAL A 37 5.66 -5.17 4.81
C VAL A 37 5.74 -5.74 3.41
N TYR A 38 6.86 -5.55 2.75
CA TYR A 38 7.14 -6.01 1.39
C TYR A 38 8.49 -6.72 1.37
N ASP A 39 8.53 -7.90 0.77
CA ASP A 39 9.69 -8.79 0.90
C ASP A 39 9.83 -9.68 -0.33
N ASN A 40 11.07 -9.83 -0.81
CA ASN A 40 11.43 -10.81 -1.82
C ASN A 40 12.68 -11.59 -1.42
N PHE A 41 13.02 -11.64 -0.13
CA PHE A 41 14.15 -12.44 0.34
C PHE A 41 14.04 -13.89 -0.10
N THR A 42 15.16 -14.41 -0.60
CA THR A 42 15.34 -15.80 -0.99
C THR A 42 16.68 -16.30 -0.46
N VAL A 43 16.74 -17.57 -0.14
CA VAL A 43 17.99 -18.22 0.22
C VAL A 43 18.47 -19.02 -0.98
N GLY A 44 19.68 -18.73 -1.43
CA GLY A 44 20.33 -19.45 -2.51
C GLY A 44 20.46 -20.94 -2.18
N LYS A 45 19.92 -21.81 -3.05
CA LYS A 45 19.88 -23.27 -2.77
C LYS A 45 21.27 -23.93 -2.66
N GLN A 46 22.26 -23.35 -3.31
CA GLN A 46 23.64 -23.89 -3.33
C GLN A 46 24.57 -23.17 -2.36
N SER A 47 24.46 -21.84 -2.27
CA SER A 47 25.31 -21.01 -1.42
C SER A 47 24.82 -20.91 0.02
N GLY A 48 23.50 -21.04 0.25
CA GLY A 48 22.90 -20.72 1.54
C GLY A 48 22.79 -19.21 1.82
N ASP A 49 23.22 -18.38 0.88
CA ASP A 49 23.26 -16.93 1.02
C ASP A 49 21.85 -16.31 0.94
N LEU A 50 21.60 -15.30 1.77
CA LEU A 50 20.41 -14.50 1.70
C LEU A 50 20.56 -13.44 0.60
N GLU A 51 19.57 -13.35 -0.26
CA GLU A 51 19.50 -12.38 -1.35
C GLU A 51 18.13 -11.69 -1.37
N GLY A 52 18.09 -10.45 -1.88
CA GLY A 52 16.85 -9.70 -2.06
C GLY A 52 16.72 -8.50 -1.14
N MET A 53 15.49 -8.05 -0.95
CA MET A 53 15.18 -6.83 -0.20
C MET A 53 13.92 -7.03 0.62
N ARG A 54 13.89 -6.39 1.80
CA ARG A 54 12.69 -6.17 2.60
C ARG A 54 12.51 -4.67 2.81
N VAL A 55 11.28 -4.21 2.62
CA VAL A 55 10.88 -2.83 2.85
C VAL A 55 9.64 -2.83 3.74
N VAL A 56 9.73 -2.16 4.89
CA VAL A 56 8.56 -1.91 5.75
C VAL A 56 8.24 -0.43 5.66
N ILE A 57 7.05 -0.09 5.16
CA ILE A 57 6.61 1.30 5.06
C ILE A 57 5.69 1.58 6.23
N VAL A 58 6.05 2.58 7.03
CA VAL A 58 5.29 3.04 8.19
C VAL A 58 4.89 4.49 8.04
N GLN A 59 3.74 4.86 8.62
CA GLN A 59 3.30 6.24 8.75
C GLN A 59 3.46 6.67 10.20
N ALA A 60 4.21 7.74 10.44
CA ALA A 60 4.45 8.29 11.76
C ALA A 60 4.74 9.79 11.68
N GLY A 61 4.34 10.54 12.71
CA GLY A 61 4.65 11.97 12.83
C GLY A 61 4.17 12.84 11.66
N GLY A 62 3.09 12.43 10.99
CA GLY A 62 2.55 13.14 9.83
C GLY A 62 3.29 12.88 8.50
N GLY A 63 4.28 11.97 8.49
CA GLY A 63 5.05 11.57 7.31
C GLY A 63 5.10 10.06 7.12
N TYR A 64 5.88 9.64 6.13
CA TYR A 64 6.16 8.23 5.87
C TYR A 64 7.65 7.96 6.04
N TYR A 65 7.95 6.73 6.45
CA TYR A 65 9.31 6.22 6.60
C TYR A 65 9.38 4.80 6.04
N ALA A 66 10.57 4.42 5.58
CA ALA A 66 10.88 3.06 5.17
C ALA A 66 11.96 2.46 6.09
N ILE A 67 11.75 1.22 6.53
CA ILE A 67 12.79 0.38 7.12
C ILE A 67 13.22 -0.57 6.01
N VAL A 68 14.46 -0.47 5.58
CA VAL A 68 14.99 -1.16 4.41
C VAL A 68 16.09 -2.10 4.81
N GLN A 69 16.01 -3.36 4.36
CA GLN A 69 17.06 -4.36 4.47
C GLN A 69 17.40 -4.85 3.06
N ILE A 70 18.69 -4.82 2.69
CA ILE A 70 19.17 -5.28 1.38
C ILE A 70 20.19 -6.37 1.61
N ALA A 71 19.90 -7.58 1.16
CA ALA A 71 20.82 -8.71 1.19
C ALA A 71 21.49 -8.87 -0.17
N GLN A 72 22.81 -8.82 -0.18
CA GLN A 72 23.64 -8.95 -1.38
C GLN A 72 24.52 -10.22 -1.34
N GLY A 73 24.02 -11.27 -0.68
CA GLY A 73 24.78 -12.46 -0.35
C GLY A 73 25.30 -12.41 1.08
N GLY A 74 25.36 -13.57 1.71
CA GLY A 74 25.72 -13.75 3.11
C GLY A 74 24.67 -14.51 3.90
N ALA A 75 25.08 -15.15 5.00
CA ALA A 75 24.21 -15.98 5.83
C ALA A 75 23.42 -15.19 6.90
N GLU A 76 23.75 -13.93 7.11
CA GLU A 76 23.15 -13.10 8.15
C GLU A 76 22.05 -12.20 7.60
N ASP A 77 21.03 -11.93 8.43
CA ASP A 77 20.03 -10.91 8.14
C ASP A 77 20.71 -9.53 8.01
N PRO A 78 20.50 -8.83 6.92
CA PRO A 78 21.11 -7.51 6.71
C PRO A 78 20.61 -6.51 7.75
N LYS A 79 21.51 -5.62 8.17
CA LYS A 79 21.16 -4.55 9.10
C LYS A 79 20.10 -3.64 8.50
N PRO A 80 18.99 -3.35 9.21
CA PRO A 80 17.98 -2.45 8.71
C PRO A 80 18.45 -0.99 8.71
N GLU A 81 18.09 -0.26 7.67
CA GLU A 81 18.22 1.19 7.59
C GLU A 81 16.83 1.84 7.71
N PHE A 82 16.74 2.88 8.53
CA PHE A 82 15.53 3.67 8.71
C PHE A 82 15.69 5.00 7.96
N VAL A 83 14.86 5.20 6.93
CA VAL A 83 14.96 6.35 6.03
C VAL A 83 13.61 7.03 5.84
N PRO A 84 13.57 8.37 5.63
CA PRO A 84 12.34 9.05 5.24
C PRO A 84 11.86 8.58 3.88
N ALA A 85 10.53 8.47 3.71
CA ALA A 85 9.90 8.10 2.47
C ALA A 85 8.89 9.16 2.02
N THR A 86 8.83 9.42 0.73
CA THR A 86 7.80 10.26 0.12
C THR A 86 6.73 9.37 -0.50
N VAL A 87 5.47 9.65 -0.16
CA VAL A 87 4.32 8.91 -0.69
C VAL A 87 3.39 9.87 -1.43
N LYS A 88 3.06 9.53 -2.68
CA LYS A 88 2.08 10.25 -3.50
C LYS A 88 1.10 9.22 -4.10
N GLY A 89 -0.10 9.17 -3.57
CA GLY A 89 -1.06 8.11 -3.90
C GLY A 89 -0.50 6.73 -3.55
N LEU A 90 -0.32 5.87 -4.54
CA LEU A 90 0.30 4.55 -4.38
C LEU A 90 1.79 4.51 -4.76
N THR A 91 2.36 5.65 -5.12
CA THR A 91 3.80 5.74 -5.44
C THR A 91 4.57 6.08 -4.19
N VAL A 92 5.67 5.36 -3.95
CA VAL A 92 6.61 5.58 -2.86
C VAL A 92 8.01 5.82 -3.41
N SER A 93 8.76 6.72 -2.78
CA SER A 93 10.18 6.91 -3.05
C SER A 93 10.96 7.13 -1.76
N PHE A 94 12.17 6.58 -1.70
CA PHE A 94 13.13 6.72 -0.60
C PHE A 94 14.54 6.54 -1.13
N SER A 95 15.55 6.86 -0.31
CA SER A 95 16.96 6.61 -0.63
C SER A 95 17.64 5.85 0.49
N VAL A 96 18.55 4.95 0.13
CA VAL A 96 19.41 4.19 1.01
C VAL A 96 20.84 4.47 0.58
N GLY A 97 21.62 5.16 1.41
CA GLY A 97 22.88 5.73 0.96
C GLY A 97 22.66 6.66 -0.24
N ASP A 98 23.43 6.45 -1.30
CA ASP A 98 23.34 7.22 -2.55
C ASP A 98 22.32 6.64 -3.54
N GLU A 99 21.75 5.47 -3.25
CA GLU A 99 20.82 4.80 -4.14
C GLU A 99 19.38 5.25 -3.88
N LYS A 100 18.72 5.72 -4.94
CA LYS A 100 17.33 6.12 -4.89
C LYS A 100 16.42 5.04 -5.43
N PHE A 101 15.35 4.77 -4.69
CA PHE A 101 14.30 3.83 -5.07
C PHE A 101 12.99 4.58 -5.31
N THR A 102 12.28 4.20 -6.36
CA THR A 102 10.93 4.68 -6.65
C THR A 102 10.06 3.50 -7.06
N GLY A 103 8.85 3.44 -6.57
CA GLY A 103 7.99 2.29 -6.87
C GLY A 103 6.52 2.57 -6.70
N ALA A 104 5.73 1.58 -7.13
CA ALA A 104 4.29 1.61 -7.02
C ALA A 104 3.79 0.42 -6.17
N VAL A 105 2.92 0.73 -5.22
CA VAL A 105 2.21 -0.27 -4.42
C VAL A 105 1.03 -0.81 -5.20
N THR A 106 0.89 -2.13 -5.22
CA THR A 106 -0.25 -2.85 -5.79
C THR A 106 -0.96 -3.66 -4.70
N ALA A 107 -2.06 -4.30 -5.03
CA ALA A 107 -2.76 -5.18 -4.10
C ALA A 107 -1.88 -6.34 -3.58
N THR A 108 -0.92 -6.81 -4.39
CA THR A 108 -0.09 -7.99 -4.12
C THR A 108 1.32 -7.67 -3.68
N GLY A 109 1.78 -6.42 -3.82
CA GLY A 109 3.17 -6.09 -3.48
C GLY A 109 3.60 -4.68 -3.84
N LEU A 110 4.89 -4.47 -3.82
CA LEU A 110 5.57 -3.23 -4.17
C LEU A 110 6.54 -3.52 -5.33
N ARG A 111 6.36 -2.80 -6.42
CA ARG A 111 7.31 -2.84 -7.54
C ARG A 111 8.23 -1.64 -7.42
N LEU A 112 9.51 -1.90 -7.16
CA LEU A 112 10.55 -0.88 -7.03
C LEU A 112 11.43 -0.83 -8.27
N LYS A 113 11.97 0.36 -8.53
CA LYS A 113 13.03 0.62 -9.50
C LYS A 113 14.10 1.47 -8.83
N ASN A 114 15.36 1.09 -8.97
CA ASN A 114 16.48 1.86 -8.45
C ASN A 114 16.99 2.91 -9.47
N SER A 115 17.94 3.74 -9.06
CA SER A 115 18.54 4.77 -9.91
C SER A 115 19.29 4.22 -11.12
N ALA A 116 19.78 2.99 -11.07
CA ALA A 116 20.40 2.29 -12.20
C ALA A 116 19.38 1.74 -13.21
N GLY A 117 18.08 1.80 -12.89
CA GLY A 117 17.02 1.31 -13.75
C GLY A 117 16.63 -0.14 -13.53
N GLU A 118 17.25 -0.81 -12.57
CA GLU A 118 16.91 -2.18 -12.20
C GLU A 118 15.56 -2.22 -11.48
N SER A 119 14.75 -3.20 -11.82
CA SER A 119 13.41 -3.36 -11.27
C SER A 119 13.29 -4.64 -10.47
N GLN A 120 12.63 -4.56 -9.32
CA GLN A 120 12.33 -5.71 -8.49
C GLN A 120 10.92 -5.66 -7.95
N VAL A 121 10.35 -6.82 -7.67
CA VAL A 121 9.01 -6.98 -7.12
C VAL A 121 9.10 -7.61 -5.75
N LEU A 122 8.61 -6.89 -4.74
CA LEU A 122 8.49 -7.36 -3.38
C LEU A 122 7.04 -7.76 -3.12
N LYS A 123 6.81 -8.96 -2.63
CA LYS A 123 5.47 -9.45 -2.28
C LYS A 123 5.02 -8.81 -0.97
N ARG A 124 3.75 -8.42 -0.90
CA ARG A 124 3.16 -7.97 0.36
C ARG A 124 3.06 -9.13 1.34
N LYS A 125 3.50 -8.90 2.57
CA LYS A 125 3.47 -9.90 3.65
C LYS A 125 2.54 -9.43 4.78
N PRO A 126 1.87 -10.33 5.48
CA PRO A 126 1.13 -9.99 6.68
C PRO A 126 2.11 -9.55 7.78
N CYS A 127 1.79 -8.44 8.47
CA CYS A 127 2.65 -7.91 9.55
C CYS A 127 2.88 -8.93 10.68
N SER A 128 1.90 -9.80 10.95
CA SER A 128 2.02 -10.87 11.94
C SER A 128 3.15 -11.87 11.68
N SER A 129 3.69 -11.90 10.46
CA SER A 129 4.82 -12.80 10.12
C SER A 129 6.15 -12.32 10.68
N TYR A 130 6.27 -11.05 11.11
CA TYR A 130 7.52 -10.41 11.52
C TYR A 130 7.53 -9.92 12.96
N PHE A 131 6.38 -9.84 13.61
CA PHE A 131 6.22 -9.31 14.98
C PHE A 131 5.61 -10.38 15.91
N LYS A 132 6.14 -11.58 15.85
CA LYS A 132 5.77 -12.66 16.79
C LYS A 132 6.68 -12.66 17.99
#